data_9c326bffba5b8dd5ff896ff8393701b0
#
_entry.id   9c326bffba5b8dd5ff896ff8393701b0
#
_cell.length_a   1.000
_cell.length_b   1.000
_cell.length_c   1.000
_cell.angle_alpha   90.00
_cell.angle_beta   90.00
_cell.angle_gamma   90.00
#
_symmetry.space_group_name_H-M   'P 1'
#
loop_
_entity.id
_entity.type
_entity.pdbx_description
1 polymer ?
#
loop_
_entity_poly.entity_id
_entity_poly.type
_entity_poly.pdbx_seq_one_letter_code
_entity_poly.pdbx_strand_id
1 'polypeptide(L)'
;TNMDYLNANSNSDASKIDGKDAKIVLNDIEYTGSSNQFSINGLMITAQAVTGTGDANAITITTQSDVQGMYDKIKDFLTQYNSLINEITSLYNADSAKGYEPLTDEEKDAMSDTEVEKWEDKIKASLLRRDDSLESIMNTMTSAMSKGYEINGKKYYLSTFGIKTLGYLNAAENEQNAYHIDGDEDDASVSGNSDKLMAALTEDPDSVIEFMQQLTNGLYESVGKKMQTSTLSSVYKVYNDKEMASEYSDYTDLIKKWEQKLQDQEDYYYN
;
A
#
# COMPACT_ATOMS: atom_id res chain seq x y z
N THR A 1 -8.52 41.87 36.04
CA THR A 1 -7.40 41.42 35.19
C THR A 1 -6.23 42.41 35.35
N ASN A 2 -4.99 42.00 35.04
CA ASN A 2 -3.79 42.86 35.12
C ASN A 2 -3.93 44.17 34.32
N MET A 3 -4.77 44.20 33.31
CA MET A 3 -5.06 45.37 32.47
C MET A 3 -5.94 46.39 33.19
N ASP A 4 -6.86 45.94 34.01
CA ASP A 4 -7.70 46.87 34.83
C ASP A 4 -6.88 47.53 35.91
N TYR A 5 -5.87 46.86 36.46
CA TYR A 5 -4.93 47.43 37.42
C TYR A 5 -4.06 48.51 36.80
N LEU A 6 -3.56 48.33 35.58
CA LEU A 6 -2.76 49.35 34.87
C LEU A 6 -3.59 50.58 34.53
N ASN A 7 -4.85 50.43 34.13
CA ASN A 7 -5.75 51.54 33.86
C ASN A 7 -6.16 52.31 35.11
N ALA A 8 -6.25 51.64 36.28
CA ALA A 8 -6.65 52.27 37.54
C ALA A 8 -5.53 53.11 38.19
N ASN A 9 -4.26 52.85 37.83
CA ASN A 9 -3.11 53.48 38.47
C ASN A 9 -2.50 54.70 37.72
N SER A 10 -3.22 55.28 36.74
CA SER A 10 -2.89 56.56 36.07
C SER A 10 -1.40 56.68 35.66
N ASN A 11 -0.76 55.63 35.19
CA ASN A 11 0.55 55.79 34.61
C ASN A 11 0.36 56.32 33.17
N SER A 12 0.63 57.65 33.04
CA SER A 12 0.40 58.37 31.76
C SER A 12 1.11 57.83 30.53
N ASP A 13 2.02 56.90 30.75
CA ASP A 13 2.79 56.27 29.67
C ASP A 13 2.30 54.86 29.29
N ALA A 14 1.27 54.32 29.95
CA ALA A 14 0.69 53.03 29.62
C ALA A 14 -0.41 53.21 28.56
N SER A 15 -0.16 52.76 27.34
CA SER A 15 -1.18 52.71 26.29
C SER A 15 -1.74 51.29 26.17
N LYS A 16 -3.07 51.16 26.25
CA LYS A 16 -3.77 49.93 25.93
C LYS A 16 -3.91 49.80 24.41
N ILE A 17 -3.34 48.76 23.86
CA ILE A 17 -3.58 48.43 22.46
C ILE A 17 -4.55 47.24 22.46
N ASP A 18 -5.76 47.46 21.96
CA ASP A 18 -6.72 46.39 21.78
C ASP A 18 -6.29 45.49 20.61
N GLY A 19 -6.36 44.20 20.84
CA GLY A 19 -6.16 43.22 19.77
C GLY A 19 -7.22 43.38 18.69
N LYS A 20 -6.85 43.21 17.46
CA LYS A 20 -7.77 43.16 16.31
C LYS A 20 -7.72 41.80 15.66
N ASP A 21 -8.88 41.31 15.26
CA ASP A 21 -8.96 40.09 14.45
C ASP A 21 -8.24 40.30 13.14
N ALA A 22 -7.63 39.21 12.66
CA ALA A 22 -7.05 39.20 11.33
C ALA A 22 -8.17 39.22 10.28
N LYS A 23 -7.92 39.91 9.18
CA LYS A 23 -8.88 40.09 8.10
C LYS A 23 -8.19 39.91 6.77
N ILE A 24 -8.79 39.09 5.91
CA ILE A 24 -8.40 38.94 4.48
C ILE A 24 -9.63 39.16 3.60
N VAL A 25 -9.39 39.64 2.42
CA VAL A 25 -10.41 39.71 1.32
C VAL A 25 -9.95 38.80 0.21
N LEU A 26 -10.74 37.80 -0.12
CA LEU A 26 -10.46 36.86 -1.22
C LEU A 26 -11.61 36.91 -2.22
N ASN A 27 -11.34 37.29 -3.45
CA ASN A 27 -12.34 37.47 -4.52
C ASN A 27 -13.53 38.34 -4.06
N ASP A 28 -13.23 39.51 -3.47
CA ASP A 28 -14.18 40.48 -2.94
C ASP A 28 -15.00 40.00 -1.71
N ILE A 29 -14.72 38.78 -1.20
CA ILE A 29 -15.36 38.26 0.02
C ILE A 29 -14.42 38.47 1.21
N GLU A 30 -14.97 39.09 2.27
CA GLU A 30 -14.25 39.38 3.52
C GLU A 30 -14.31 38.14 4.44
N TYR A 31 -13.15 37.73 4.93
CA TYR A 31 -12.99 36.71 5.97
C TYR A 31 -12.28 37.29 7.18
N THR A 32 -12.81 37.05 8.38
CA THR A 32 -12.24 37.51 9.64
C THR A 32 -11.94 36.33 10.55
N GLY A 33 -10.87 36.40 11.33
CA GLY A 33 -10.47 35.32 12.24
C GLY A 33 -9.64 35.84 13.41
N SER A 34 -9.74 35.17 14.55
CA SER A 34 -8.95 35.45 15.74
C SER A 34 -7.47 35.08 15.62
N SER A 35 -7.09 34.40 14.50
CA SER A 35 -5.73 34.09 14.12
C SER A 35 -5.46 34.56 12.69
N ASN A 36 -4.19 34.58 12.29
CA ASN A 36 -3.77 34.93 10.92
C ASN A 36 -3.82 33.74 9.93
N GLN A 37 -4.43 32.63 10.34
CA GLN A 37 -4.61 31.44 9.48
C GLN A 37 -6.07 31.29 9.08
N PHE A 38 -6.30 31.14 7.78
CA PHE A 38 -7.62 30.99 7.18
C PHE A 38 -7.68 29.69 6.38
N SER A 39 -8.71 28.87 6.60
CA SER A 39 -8.99 27.69 5.79
C SER A 39 -10.24 27.96 4.96
N ILE A 40 -10.08 28.12 3.65
CA ILE A 40 -11.15 28.46 2.72
C ILE A 40 -11.15 27.50 1.55
N ASN A 41 -12.20 26.69 1.40
CA ASN A 41 -12.35 25.72 0.33
C ASN A 41 -11.11 24.81 0.14
N GLY A 42 -10.51 24.36 1.25
CA GLY A 42 -9.32 23.50 1.25
C GLY A 42 -7.98 24.26 1.08
N LEU A 43 -8.01 25.57 0.82
CA LEU A 43 -6.82 26.40 0.77
C LEU A 43 -6.49 26.94 2.16
N MET A 44 -5.26 26.69 2.65
CA MET A 44 -4.75 27.26 3.89
C MET A 44 -3.94 28.52 3.59
N ILE A 45 -4.45 29.66 4.04
CA ILE A 45 -3.80 30.98 3.85
C ILE A 45 -3.29 31.47 5.20
N THR A 46 -2.00 31.80 5.29
CA THR A 46 -1.41 32.45 6.46
C THR A 46 -1.06 33.90 6.12
N ALA A 47 -1.79 34.87 6.69
CA ALA A 47 -1.51 36.28 6.51
C ALA A 47 -0.27 36.68 7.35
N GLN A 48 0.83 37.02 6.68
CA GLN A 48 2.09 37.41 7.35
C GLN A 48 2.25 38.92 7.49
N ALA A 49 1.62 39.70 6.61
CA ALA A 49 1.71 41.14 6.61
C ALA A 49 0.44 41.78 6.01
N VAL A 50 0.27 43.08 6.22
CA VAL A 50 -0.81 43.84 5.60
C VAL A 50 -0.39 44.24 4.18
N THR A 51 -1.22 43.89 3.18
CA THR A 51 -0.94 44.17 1.76
C THR A 51 -1.28 45.56 1.28
N GLY A 52 -1.85 46.41 2.13
CA GLY A 52 -2.36 47.73 1.72
C GLY A 52 -3.81 47.67 1.22
N THR A 53 -4.37 48.79 0.86
CA THR A 53 -5.76 48.91 0.40
C THR A 53 -5.83 49.10 -1.11
N GLY A 54 -6.81 48.48 -1.77
CA GLY A 54 -7.13 48.60 -3.21
C GLY A 54 -6.51 47.49 -4.09
N ASP A 55 -7.11 47.30 -5.24
CA ASP A 55 -6.80 46.23 -6.20
C ASP A 55 -5.35 46.23 -6.70
N ALA A 56 -4.71 47.41 -6.74
CA ALA A 56 -3.30 47.53 -7.10
C ALA A 56 -2.33 46.83 -6.15
N ASN A 57 -2.77 46.51 -4.95
CA ASN A 57 -1.99 45.79 -3.93
C ASN A 57 -2.48 44.35 -3.71
N ALA A 58 -3.39 43.88 -4.54
CA ALA A 58 -3.89 42.52 -4.47
C ALA A 58 -2.79 41.50 -4.86
N ILE A 59 -2.70 40.44 -4.07
CA ILE A 59 -1.80 39.29 -4.37
C ILE A 59 -2.64 38.28 -5.14
N THR A 60 -2.20 37.92 -6.34
CA THR A 60 -2.81 36.85 -7.09
C THR A 60 -2.27 35.51 -6.61
N ILE A 61 -3.16 34.64 -6.17
CA ILE A 61 -2.86 33.24 -5.83
C ILE A 61 -3.37 32.37 -6.95
N THR A 62 -2.47 31.61 -7.59
CA THR A 62 -2.83 30.62 -8.61
C THR A 62 -2.66 29.23 -8.01
N THR A 63 -3.70 28.42 -8.09
CA THR A 63 -3.62 27.00 -7.74
C THR A 63 -3.41 26.19 -9.02
N GLN A 64 -2.46 25.29 -9.00
CA GLN A 64 -2.27 24.28 -10.04
C GLN A 64 -2.42 22.90 -9.42
N SER A 65 -2.94 21.97 -10.22
CA SER A 65 -2.89 20.56 -9.83
C SER A 65 -1.44 20.09 -9.75
N ASP A 66 -1.09 19.42 -8.67
CA ASP A 66 0.24 18.81 -8.52
C ASP A 66 0.32 17.51 -9.34
N VAL A 67 0.49 17.69 -10.65
CA VAL A 67 0.53 16.58 -11.61
C VAL A 67 1.67 15.61 -11.30
N GLN A 68 2.84 16.13 -10.92
CA GLN A 68 3.98 15.30 -10.58
C GLN A 68 3.72 14.50 -9.29
N GLY A 69 3.20 15.14 -8.25
CA GLY A 69 2.86 14.44 -7.00
C GLY A 69 1.78 13.36 -7.20
N MET A 70 0.84 13.56 -8.13
CA MET A 70 -0.13 12.52 -8.50
C MET A 70 0.52 11.37 -9.24
N TYR A 71 1.39 11.66 -10.20
CA TYR A 71 2.17 10.65 -10.93
C TYR A 71 2.99 9.78 -9.95
N ASP A 72 3.73 10.42 -9.05
CA ASP A 72 4.57 9.76 -8.07
C ASP A 72 3.74 8.83 -7.14
N LYS A 73 2.54 9.26 -6.73
CA LYS A 73 1.63 8.42 -5.93
C LYS A 73 1.13 7.19 -6.69
N ILE A 74 0.85 7.32 -7.98
CA ILE A 74 0.45 6.19 -8.82
C ILE A 74 1.64 5.24 -9.00
N LYS A 75 2.83 5.76 -9.25
CA LYS A 75 4.07 4.98 -9.35
C LYS A 75 4.38 4.23 -8.06
N ASP A 76 4.26 4.89 -6.89
CA ASP A 76 4.42 4.27 -5.57
C ASP A 76 3.43 3.11 -5.35
N PHE A 77 2.17 3.30 -5.70
CA PHE A 77 1.15 2.26 -5.62
C PHE A 77 1.51 1.05 -6.49
N LEU A 78 1.89 1.29 -7.75
CA LEU A 78 2.28 0.21 -8.67
C LEU A 78 3.54 -0.52 -8.20
N THR A 79 4.50 0.20 -7.63
CA THR A 79 5.72 -0.40 -7.06
C THR A 79 5.38 -1.37 -5.93
N GLN A 80 4.48 -0.98 -5.02
CA GLN A 80 4.02 -1.84 -3.93
C GLN A 80 3.21 -3.04 -4.44
N TYR A 81 2.32 -2.82 -5.42
CA TYR A 81 1.59 -3.89 -6.08
C TYR A 81 2.54 -4.88 -6.74
N ASN A 82 3.51 -4.41 -7.52
CA ASN A 82 4.49 -5.25 -8.21
C ASN A 82 5.33 -6.06 -7.22
N SER A 83 5.81 -5.43 -6.15
CA SER A 83 6.56 -6.15 -5.11
C SER A 83 5.75 -7.31 -4.54
N LEU A 84 4.49 -7.06 -4.18
CA LEU A 84 3.62 -8.08 -3.59
C LEU A 84 3.27 -9.19 -4.59
N ILE A 85 2.85 -8.85 -5.81
CA ILE A 85 2.44 -9.84 -6.80
C ILE A 85 3.61 -10.71 -7.26
N ASN A 86 4.81 -10.13 -7.38
CA ASN A 86 6.02 -10.84 -7.75
C ASN A 86 6.46 -11.81 -6.64
N GLU A 87 6.36 -11.40 -5.36
CA GLU A 87 6.62 -12.27 -4.22
C GLU A 87 5.64 -13.46 -4.19
N ILE A 88 4.33 -13.20 -4.31
CA ILE A 88 3.31 -14.26 -4.38
C ILE A 88 3.61 -15.21 -5.54
N THR A 89 3.94 -14.67 -6.72
CA THR A 89 4.24 -15.47 -7.91
C THR A 89 5.50 -16.31 -7.71
N SER A 90 6.53 -15.76 -7.09
CA SER A 90 7.79 -16.46 -6.77
C SER A 90 7.56 -17.61 -5.79
N LEU A 91 6.80 -17.39 -4.73
CA LEU A 91 6.43 -18.43 -3.75
C LEU A 91 5.60 -19.55 -4.41
N TYR A 92 4.63 -19.18 -5.24
CA TYR A 92 3.80 -20.14 -5.98
C TYR A 92 4.62 -20.95 -6.98
N ASN A 93 5.59 -20.34 -7.65
CA ASN A 93 6.47 -20.99 -8.64
C ASN A 93 7.74 -21.58 -8.02
N ALA A 94 7.89 -21.58 -6.71
CA ALA A 94 9.08 -22.07 -6.04
C ALA A 94 9.51 -23.45 -6.55
N ASP A 95 10.79 -23.73 -6.50
CA ASP A 95 11.37 -25.01 -6.85
C ASP A 95 10.78 -26.15 -6.03
N SER A 96 10.74 -27.34 -6.60
CA SER A 96 10.34 -28.55 -5.88
C SER A 96 11.43 -29.00 -4.90
N ALA A 97 11.02 -29.32 -3.67
CA ALA A 97 11.88 -30.01 -2.72
C ALA A 97 11.79 -31.53 -2.81
N LYS A 98 11.41 -32.08 -3.98
CA LYS A 98 11.36 -33.53 -4.16
C LYS A 98 12.72 -34.17 -3.89
N GLY A 99 12.74 -35.10 -2.95
CA GLY A 99 13.98 -35.77 -2.51
C GLY A 99 14.62 -35.10 -1.28
N TYR A 100 14.01 -34.07 -0.76
CA TYR A 100 14.37 -33.43 0.52
C TYR A 100 13.28 -33.76 1.55
N GLU A 101 13.48 -34.84 2.29
CA GLU A 101 12.62 -35.22 3.40
C GLU A 101 13.10 -34.54 4.69
N PRO A 102 12.25 -34.31 5.70
CA PRO A 102 12.72 -33.87 7.02
C PRO A 102 13.79 -34.83 7.58
N LEU A 103 14.91 -34.27 7.98
CA LEU A 103 16.05 -35.04 8.50
C LEU A 103 15.74 -35.59 9.89
N THR A 104 16.11 -36.86 10.13
CA THR A 104 16.17 -37.42 11.47
C THR A 104 17.35 -36.85 12.26
N ASP A 105 17.37 -37.04 13.58
CA ASP A 105 18.48 -36.57 14.44
C ASP A 105 19.81 -37.22 14.01
N GLU A 106 19.81 -38.51 13.67
CA GLU A 106 21.00 -39.24 13.22
C GLU A 106 21.52 -38.71 11.87
N GLU A 107 20.62 -38.32 10.95
CA GLU A 107 21.00 -37.69 9.67
C GLU A 107 21.57 -36.30 9.90
N LYS A 108 20.98 -35.53 10.81
CA LYS A 108 21.52 -34.18 11.18
C LYS A 108 22.91 -34.30 11.82
N ASP A 109 23.10 -35.24 12.71
CA ASP A 109 24.41 -35.49 13.38
C ASP A 109 25.49 -35.95 12.37
N ALA A 110 25.10 -36.56 11.24
CA ALA A 110 26.01 -36.99 10.18
C ALA A 110 26.37 -35.87 9.19
N MET A 111 25.71 -34.71 9.27
CA MET A 111 25.89 -33.54 8.39
C MET A 111 26.51 -32.38 9.17
N SER A 112 27.10 -31.42 8.45
CA SER A 112 27.47 -30.13 9.07
C SER A 112 26.24 -29.24 9.24
N ASP A 113 26.27 -28.33 10.24
CA ASP A 113 25.18 -27.37 10.49
C ASP A 113 24.77 -26.60 9.22
N THR A 114 25.75 -26.24 8.39
CA THR A 114 25.49 -25.54 7.10
C THR A 114 24.76 -26.43 6.08
N GLU A 115 25.01 -27.73 6.07
CA GLU A 115 24.32 -28.67 5.19
C GLU A 115 22.90 -28.90 5.65
N VAL A 116 22.69 -29.04 6.96
CA VAL A 116 21.36 -29.16 7.58
C VAL A 116 20.55 -27.91 7.27
N GLU A 117 21.10 -26.72 7.48
CA GLU A 117 20.42 -25.43 7.19
C GLU A 117 19.99 -25.36 5.71
N LYS A 118 20.89 -25.64 4.77
CA LYS A 118 20.58 -25.65 3.34
C LYS A 118 19.50 -26.68 2.98
N TRP A 119 19.52 -27.82 3.62
CA TRP A 119 18.52 -28.87 3.42
C TRP A 119 17.13 -28.41 3.89
N GLU A 120 17.07 -27.90 5.12
CA GLU A 120 15.82 -27.37 5.70
C GLU A 120 15.30 -26.15 4.93
N ASP A 121 16.19 -25.27 4.48
CA ASP A 121 15.80 -24.10 3.68
C ASP A 121 15.19 -24.51 2.32
N LYS A 122 15.70 -25.59 1.70
CA LYS A 122 15.11 -26.12 0.48
C LYS A 122 13.68 -26.63 0.70
N ILE A 123 13.44 -27.30 1.84
CA ILE A 123 12.09 -27.74 2.23
C ILE A 123 11.19 -26.52 2.48
N LYS A 124 11.65 -25.57 3.31
CA LYS A 124 10.89 -24.36 3.65
C LYS A 124 10.52 -23.53 2.42
N ALA A 125 11.47 -23.33 1.50
CA ALA A 125 11.25 -22.57 0.27
C ALA A 125 10.18 -23.18 -0.62
N SER A 126 9.95 -24.50 -0.55
CA SER A 126 8.97 -25.19 -1.38
C SER A 126 7.57 -25.30 -0.76
N LEU A 127 7.39 -24.89 0.49
CA LEU A 127 6.13 -25.11 1.24
C LEU A 127 4.90 -24.49 0.57
N LEU A 128 5.09 -23.33 -0.06
CA LEU A 128 4.01 -22.59 -0.73
C LEU A 128 3.97 -22.86 -2.25
N ARG A 129 4.77 -23.83 -2.73
CA ARG A 129 4.79 -24.18 -4.14
C ARG A 129 3.43 -24.74 -4.57
N ARG A 130 2.80 -24.09 -5.58
CA ARG A 130 1.47 -24.45 -6.08
C ARG A 130 0.37 -24.43 -5.02
N ASP A 131 0.51 -23.53 -4.04
CA ASP A 131 -0.51 -23.33 -3.02
C ASP A 131 -1.77 -22.70 -3.63
N ASP A 132 -2.93 -23.32 -3.40
CA ASP A 132 -4.22 -22.89 -3.97
C ASP A 132 -4.66 -21.50 -3.44
N SER A 133 -4.26 -21.15 -2.21
CA SER A 133 -4.58 -19.86 -1.61
C SER A 133 -3.79 -18.74 -2.28
N LEU A 134 -2.49 -18.95 -2.53
CA LEU A 134 -1.66 -18.01 -3.28
C LEU A 134 -2.18 -17.85 -4.71
N GLU A 135 -2.53 -18.94 -5.40
CA GLU A 135 -3.13 -18.88 -6.74
C GLU A 135 -4.43 -18.06 -6.73
N SER A 136 -5.29 -18.32 -5.76
CA SER A 136 -6.56 -17.59 -5.62
C SER A 136 -6.39 -16.11 -5.39
N ILE A 137 -5.40 -15.70 -4.55
CA ILE A 137 -5.09 -14.29 -4.32
C ILE A 137 -4.50 -13.65 -5.57
N MET A 138 -3.52 -14.28 -6.19
CA MET A 138 -2.88 -13.81 -7.42
C MET A 138 -3.92 -13.57 -8.52
N ASN A 139 -4.81 -14.54 -8.75
CA ASN A 139 -5.90 -14.41 -9.72
C ASN A 139 -6.89 -13.30 -9.35
N THR A 140 -7.17 -13.10 -8.08
CA THR A 140 -8.03 -12.00 -7.60
C THR A 140 -7.39 -10.65 -7.83
N MET A 141 -6.12 -10.50 -7.50
CA MET A 141 -5.37 -9.26 -7.70
C MET A 141 -5.26 -8.89 -9.19
N THR A 142 -4.85 -9.85 -10.03
CA THR A 142 -4.70 -9.62 -11.49
C THR A 142 -6.05 -9.31 -12.15
N SER A 143 -7.13 -9.97 -11.72
CA SER A 143 -8.49 -9.69 -12.21
C SER A 143 -8.96 -8.31 -11.81
N ALA A 144 -8.70 -7.88 -10.57
CA ALA A 144 -9.06 -6.54 -10.08
C ALA A 144 -8.33 -5.44 -10.84
N MET A 145 -7.02 -5.62 -11.09
CA MET A 145 -6.20 -4.66 -11.83
C MET A 145 -6.54 -4.58 -13.32
N SER A 146 -7.07 -5.65 -13.90
CA SER A 146 -7.51 -5.68 -15.31
C SER A 146 -8.90 -5.07 -15.52
N LYS A 147 -9.60 -4.70 -14.45
CA LYS A 147 -10.97 -4.21 -14.52
C LYS A 147 -11.04 -2.79 -15.09
N GLY A 148 -12.01 -2.57 -15.98
CA GLY A 148 -12.33 -1.22 -16.48
C GLY A 148 -13.44 -0.58 -15.66
N TYR A 149 -13.36 0.76 -15.51
CA TYR A 149 -14.34 1.58 -14.80
C TYR A 149 -14.89 2.65 -15.70
N GLU A 150 -16.17 2.97 -15.52
CA GLU A 150 -16.86 4.00 -16.30
C GLU A 150 -16.84 5.32 -15.55
N ILE A 151 -16.30 6.36 -16.19
CA ILE A 151 -16.18 7.70 -15.64
C ILE A 151 -16.70 8.66 -16.70
N ASN A 152 -17.67 9.48 -16.34
CA ASN A 152 -18.29 10.44 -17.24
C ASN A 152 -18.80 9.83 -18.58
N GLY A 153 -19.32 8.58 -18.52
CA GLY A 153 -19.82 7.86 -19.71
C GLY A 153 -18.75 7.26 -20.63
N LYS A 154 -17.47 7.30 -20.21
CA LYS A 154 -16.34 6.69 -20.93
C LYS A 154 -15.68 5.63 -20.08
N LYS A 155 -15.35 4.50 -20.68
CA LYS A 155 -14.70 3.38 -19.97
C LYS A 155 -13.18 3.49 -20.05
N TYR A 156 -12.55 3.44 -18.88
CA TYR A 156 -11.11 3.52 -18.71
C TYR A 156 -10.54 2.22 -18.17
N TYR A 157 -9.29 1.93 -18.51
CA TYR A 157 -8.47 0.82 -18.04
C TYR A 157 -7.09 1.36 -17.69
N LEU A 158 -6.28 0.63 -16.94
CA LEU A 158 -4.87 0.99 -16.72
C LEU A 158 -4.12 1.25 -18.04
N SER A 159 -4.37 0.41 -19.06
CA SER A 159 -3.78 0.55 -20.40
C SER A 159 -4.16 1.85 -21.11
N THR A 160 -5.29 2.48 -20.78
CA THR A 160 -5.70 3.79 -21.31
C THR A 160 -4.67 4.86 -20.93
N PHE A 161 -4.08 4.72 -19.75
CA PHE A 161 -3.07 5.63 -19.21
C PHE A 161 -1.63 5.13 -19.45
N GLY A 162 -1.44 4.16 -20.36
CA GLY A 162 -0.10 3.61 -20.63
C GLY A 162 0.45 2.71 -19.51
N ILE A 163 -0.39 2.29 -18.57
CA ILE A 163 0.01 1.37 -17.50
C ILE A 163 -0.34 -0.06 -17.92
N LYS A 164 0.65 -0.91 -18.13
CA LYS A 164 0.46 -2.27 -18.66
C LYS A 164 1.55 -3.23 -18.20
N THR A 165 1.30 -4.53 -18.34
CA THR A 165 2.32 -5.56 -18.16
C THR A 165 3.18 -5.69 -19.42
N LEU A 166 4.42 -6.18 -19.28
CA LEU A 166 5.31 -6.42 -20.44
C LEU A 166 4.87 -7.61 -21.31
N GLY A 167 3.93 -8.42 -20.80
CA GLY A 167 3.52 -9.64 -21.45
C GLY A 167 4.48 -10.80 -21.19
N TYR A 168 3.97 -12.02 -21.35
CA TYR A 168 4.65 -13.25 -20.93
C TYR A 168 6.06 -13.45 -21.53
N LEU A 169 6.27 -13.00 -22.77
CA LEU A 169 7.55 -13.23 -23.47
C LEU A 169 8.64 -12.19 -23.12
N ASN A 170 8.24 -11.03 -22.62
CA ASN A 170 9.18 -9.93 -22.36
C ASN A 170 9.40 -9.66 -20.86
N ALA A 171 8.50 -10.17 -20.01
CA ALA A 171 8.63 -10.05 -18.57
C ALA A 171 9.73 -10.99 -18.06
N ALA A 172 10.44 -10.56 -17.02
CA ALA A 172 11.34 -11.41 -16.28
C ALA A 172 10.58 -12.56 -15.58
N GLU A 173 11.29 -13.56 -15.09
CA GLU A 173 10.70 -14.65 -14.35
C GLU A 173 9.95 -14.11 -13.12
N ASN A 174 8.72 -14.61 -12.92
CA ASN A 174 7.80 -14.20 -11.86
C ASN A 174 7.31 -12.73 -11.91
N GLU A 175 7.60 -11.97 -12.98
CA GLU A 175 7.18 -10.58 -13.18
C GLU A 175 6.08 -10.40 -14.24
N GLN A 176 5.46 -11.48 -14.73
CA GLN A 176 4.46 -11.44 -15.79
C GLN A 176 3.21 -10.62 -15.42
N ASN A 177 2.95 -10.45 -14.11
CA ASN A 177 1.82 -9.71 -13.57
C ASN A 177 2.19 -8.32 -13.07
N ALA A 178 3.46 -7.91 -13.18
CA ALA A 178 3.93 -6.58 -12.81
C ALA A 178 3.46 -5.53 -13.84
N TYR A 179 3.08 -4.35 -13.35
CA TYR A 179 2.66 -3.22 -14.18
C TYR A 179 3.79 -2.21 -14.33
N HIS A 180 3.94 -1.68 -15.53
CA HIS A 180 4.93 -0.70 -15.92
C HIS A 180 4.23 0.52 -16.49
N ILE A 181 4.79 1.71 -16.28
CA ILE A 181 4.27 2.97 -16.81
C ILE A 181 5.06 3.31 -18.08
N ASP A 182 4.38 3.38 -19.22
CA ASP A 182 5.00 3.80 -20.49
C ASP A 182 5.67 5.18 -20.32
N GLY A 183 6.95 5.29 -20.67
CA GLY A 183 7.71 6.52 -20.58
C GLY A 183 8.37 6.80 -19.22
N ASP A 184 8.24 5.90 -18.25
CA ASP A 184 8.96 6.02 -16.98
C ASP A 184 10.47 5.90 -17.19
N GLU A 185 11.20 6.99 -16.90
CA GLU A 185 12.65 7.07 -17.12
C GLU A 185 13.44 6.08 -16.22
N ASP A 186 12.89 5.69 -15.09
CA ASP A 186 13.50 4.75 -14.15
C ASP A 186 13.31 3.28 -14.57
N ASP A 187 12.42 3.01 -15.55
CA ASP A 187 12.15 1.67 -16.06
C ASP A 187 12.67 1.50 -17.51
N ALA A 188 13.83 0.88 -17.63
CA ALA A 188 14.49 0.66 -18.92
C ALA A 188 13.64 -0.12 -19.93
N SER A 189 12.66 -0.91 -19.47
CA SER A 189 11.77 -1.70 -20.32
C SER A 189 10.77 -0.86 -21.09
N VAL A 190 10.42 0.32 -20.60
CA VAL A 190 9.35 1.17 -21.11
C VAL A 190 9.73 2.66 -21.27
N SER A 191 10.92 3.07 -20.85
CA SER A 191 11.40 4.47 -20.88
C SER A 191 11.39 5.10 -22.27
N GLY A 192 11.51 4.30 -23.32
CA GLY A 192 11.43 4.78 -24.71
C GLY A 192 10.01 5.00 -25.23
N ASN A 193 8.98 4.66 -24.46
CA ASN A 193 7.59 4.82 -24.83
C ASN A 193 7.09 6.26 -24.54
N SER A 194 5.95 6.61 -25.12
CA SER A 194 5.28 7.90 -24.82
C SER A 194 4.58 7.81 -23.46
N ASP A 195 4.89 8.76 -22.57
CA ASP A 195 4.26 8.88 -21.26
C ASP A 195 2.80 9.36 -21.37
N LYS A 196 1.89 8.38 -21.39
CA LYS A 196 0.44 8.63 -21.46
C LYS A 196 -0.15 9.00 -20.11
N LEU A 197 0.45 8.55 -19.01
CA LEU A 197 -0.04 8.88 -17.68
C LEU A 197 0.18 10.36 -17.39
N MET A 198 1.38 10.87 -17.63
CA MET A 198 1.69 12.29 -17.45
C MET A 198 0.82 13.16 -18.34
N ALA A 199 0.61 12.75 -19.60
CA ALA A 199 -0.27 13.46 -20.52
C ALA A 199 -1.72 13.50 -20.00
N ALA A 200 -2.27 12.37 -19.54
CA ALA A 200 -3.62 12.29 -19.01
C ALA A 200 -3.80 13.11 -17.72
N LEU A 201 -2.82 13.05 -16.81
CA LEU A 201 -2.82 13.85 -15.57
C LEU A 201 -2.75 15.36 -15.85
N THR A 202 -2.11 15.76 -16.95
CA THR A 202 -2.03 17.16 -17.36
C THR A 202 -3.34 17.63 -17.99
N GLU A 203 -4.00 16.78 -18.79
CA GLU A 203 -5.21 17.12 -19.54
C GLU A 203 -6.48 17.02 -18.68
N ASP A 204 -6.65 15.93 -17.94
CA ASP A 204 -7.83 15.63 -17.12
C ASP A 204 -7.44 14.85 -15.86
N PRO A 205 -6.83 15.51 -14.85
CA PRO A 205 -6.41 14.87 -13.62
C PRO A 205 -7.58 14.24 -12.83
N ASP A 206 -8.77 14.85 -12.91
CA ASP A 206 -9.92 14.39 -12.13
C ASP A 206 -10.38 13.00 -12.57
N SER A 207 -10.47 12.75 -13.88
CA SER A 207 -10.81 11.42 -14.41
C SER A 207 -9.75 10.35 -14.09
N VAL A 208 -8.46 10.72 -14.08
CA VAL A 208 -7.38 9.80 -13.68
C VAL A 208 -7.50 9.43 -12.20
N ILE A 209 -7.71 10.45 -11.35
CA ILE A 209 -7.86 10.25 -9.90
C ILE A 209 -9.08 9.37 -9.59
N GLU A 210 -10.23 9.68 -10.20
CA GLU A 210 -11.45 8.90 -10.02
C GLU A 210 -11.27 7.44 -10.46
N PHE A 211 -10.61 7.22 -11.60
CA PHE A 211 -10.27 5.88 -12.06
C PHE A 211 -9.38 5.14 -11.04
N MET A 212 -8.31 5.77 -10.58
CA MET A 212 -7.39 5.16 -9.62
C MET A 212 -8.06 4.87 -8.27
N GLN A 213 -8.97 5.73 -7.81
CA GLN A 213 -9.75 5.48 -6.60
C GLN A 213 -10.69 4.28 -6.75
N GLN A 214 -11.41 4.16 -7.89
CA GLN A 214 -12.28 3.02 -8.15
C GLN A 214 -11.48 1.72 -8.29
N LEU A 215 -10.31 1.76 -8.94
CA LEU A 215 -9.40 0.62 -9.11
C LEU A 215 -8.87 0.13 -7.76
N THR A 216 -8.29 1.04 -6.97
CA THR A 216 -7.70 0.69 -5.66
C THR A 216 -8.74 0.21 -4.67
N ASN A 217 -9.92 0.83 -4.63
CA ASN A 217 -11.05 0.35 -3.83
C ASN A 217 -11.51 -1.04 -4.28
N GLY A 218 -11.64 -1.26 -5.58
CA GLY A 218 -12.01 -2.56 -6.14
C GLY A 218 -10.98 -3.67 -5.84
N LEU A 219 -9.70 -3.35 -5.88
CA LEU A 219 -8.61 -4.25 -5.48
C LEU A 219 -8.72 -4.57 -3.98
N TYR A 220 -8.82 -3.54 -3.12
CA TYR A 220 -8.95 -3.69 -1.68
C TYR A 220 -10.15 -4.57 -1.29
N GLU A 221 -11.33 -4.30 -1.85
CA GLU A 221 -12.53 -5.10 -1.57
C GLU A 221 -12.39 -6.54 -2.06
N SER A 222 -11.80 -6.75 -3.24
CA SER A 222 -11.65 -8.08 -3.84
C SER A 222 -10.70 -8.94 -3.03
N VAL A 223 -9.55 -8.40 -2.62
CA VAL A 223 -8.57 -9.07 -1.76
C VAL A 223 -9.15 -9.27 -0.36
N GLY A 224 -9.78 -8.22 0.23
CA GLY A 224 -10.40 -8.29 1.54
C GLY A 224 -11.45 -9.41 1.65
N LYS A 225 -12.29 -9.60 0.61
CA LYS A 225 -13.25 -10.71 0.56
C LYS A 225 -12.58 -12.08 0.56
N LYS A 226 -11.40 -12.23 -0.04
CA LYS A 226 -10.64 -13.48 -0.04
C LYS A 226 -9.98 -13.76 1.31
N MET A 227 -9.59 -12.71 2.03
CA MET A 227 -8.98 -12.83 3.36
C MET A 227 -10.01 -13.03 4.49
N GLN A 228 -11.30 -12.85 4.21
CA GLN A 228 -12.35 -13.09 5.20
C GLN A 228 -12.68 -14.57 5.30
N THR A 229 -12.85 -15.06 6.53
CA THR A 229 -13.40 -16.39 6.80
C THR A 229 -14.89 -16.43 6.45
N SER A 230 -15.30 -17.42 5.70
CA SER A 230 -16.72 -17.70 5.43
C SER A 230 -17.23 -18.78 6.38
N THR A 231 -18.43 -18.63 6.90
CA THR A 231 -19.10 -19.67 7.68
C THR A 231 -19.47 -20.90 6.83
N LEU A 232 -19.38 -20.79 5.51
CA LEU A 232 -19.80 -21.82 4.56
C LEU A 232 -18.64 -22.50 3.82
N SER A 233 -17.41 -21.99 3.91
CA SER A 233 -16.27 -22.56 3.22
C SER A 233 -14.99 -22.42 4.02
N SER A 234 -14.40 -23.55 4.39
CA SER A 234 -13.06 -23.62 4.99
C SER A 234 -11.93 -23.42 3.95
N VAL A 235 -12.26 -23.34 2.66
CA VAL A 235 -11.30 -23.37 1.55
C VAL A 235 -10.59 -22.03 1.32
N TYR A 236 -11.12 -20.92 1.85
CA TYR A 236 -10.59 -19.56 1.61
C TYR A 236 -10.08 -18.86 2.87
N LYS A 237 -9.52 -19.62 3.77
CA LYS A 237 -8.81 -19.07 4.94
C LYS A 237 -7.41 -18.66 4.51
N VAL A 238 -7.30 -17.49 3.93
CA VAL A 238 -6.02 -17.02 3.42
C VAL A 238 -5.09 -16.54 4.52
N TYR A 239 -5.63 -16.03 5.61
CA TYR A 239 -4.83 -15.63 6.77
C TYR A 239 -5.73 -15.50 8.00
N ASN A 240 -5.56 -16.41 8.94
CA ASN A 240 -6.18 -16.31 10.25
C ASN A 240 -5.14 -16.67 11.31
N ASP A 241 -4.45 -15.67 11.86
CA ASP A 241 -3.40 -15.85 12.89
C ASP A 241 -3.83 -16.76 14.04
N LYS A 242 -5.07 -16.65 14.48
CA LYS A 242 -5.60 -17.45 15.58
C LYS A 242 -5.78 -18.92 15.19
N GLU A 243 -6.20 -19.17 13.96
CA GLU A 243 -6.40 -20.52 13.46
C GLU A 243 -5.07 -21.19 13.14
N MET A 244 -4.13 -20.48 12.50
CA MET A 244 -2.78 -20.96 12.29
C MET A 244 -2.08 -21.27 13.63
N ALA A 245 -2.26 -20.41 14.65
CA ALA A 245 -1.74 -20.65 15.99
C ALA A 245 -2.39 -21.88 16.65
N SER A 246 -3.70 -22.10 16.43
CA SER A 246 -4.42 -23.29 16.92
C SER A 246 -3.91 -24.56 16.23
N GLU A 247 -3.81 -24.54 14.89
CA GLU A 247 -3.31 -25.67 14.12
C GLU A 247 -1.86 -26.01 14.49
N TYR A 248 -1.00 -24.99 14.66
CA TYR A 248 0.37 -25.20 15.15
C TYR A 248 0.41 -25.87 16.50
N SER A 249 -0.47 -25.46 17.44
CA SER A 249 -0.61 -26.09 18.76
C SER A 249 -1.07 -27.55 18.63
N ASP A 250 -2.07 -27.81 17.79
CA ASP A 250 -2.63 -29.16 17.56
C ASP A 250 -1.59 -30.10 16.96
N TYR A 251 -0.79 -29.64 15.97
CA TYR A 251 0.32 -30.39 15.41
C TYR A 251 1.43 -30.64 16.45
N THR A 252 1.74 -29.66 17.27
CA THR A 252 2.74 -29.82 18.35
C THR A 252 2.31 -30.89 19.37
N ASP A 253 1.04 -30.91 19.74
CA ASP A 253 0.49 -31.90 20.65
C ASP A 253 0.41 -33.30 20.01
N LEU A 254 0.15 -33.34 18.70
CA LEU A 254 0.16 -34.59 17.94
C LEU A 254 1.58 -35.20 17.88
N ILE A 255 2.59 -34.38 17.63
CA ILE A 255 4.01 -34.78 17.63
C ILE A 255 4.37 -35.38 19.00
N LYS A 256 4.13 -34.68 20.10
CA LYS A 256 4.38 -35.18 21.46
C LYS A 256 3.70 -36.53 21.73
N LYS A 257 2.46 -36.68 21.22
CA LYS A 257 1.72 -37.93 21.37
C LYS A 257 2.37 -39.09 20.61
N TRP A 258 2.93 -38.83 19.44
CA TRP A 258 3.63 -39.86 18.65
C TRP A 258 5.01 -40.17 19.25
N GLU A 259 5.73 -39.16 19.73
CA GLU A 259 6.99 -39.33 20.47
C GLU A 259 6.79 -40.22 21.71
N GLN A 260 5.73 -39.96 22.49
CA GLN A 260 5.39 -40.81 23.63
C GLN A 260 5.08 -42.27 23.22
N LYS A 261 4.32 -42.44 22.12
CA LYS A 261 4.06 -43.81 21.64
C LYS A 261 5.31 -44.52 21.15
N LEU A 262 6.23 -43.79 20.53
CA LEU A 262 7.51 -44.34 20.12
C LEU A 262 8.31 -44.81 21.34
N GLN A 263 8.42 -43.96 22.36
CA GLN A 263 9.08 -44.30 23.63
C GLN A 263 8.44 -45.50 24.29
N ASP A 264 7.10 -45.56 24.36
CA ASP A 264 6.36 -46.71 24.94
C ASP A 264 6.65 -48.02 24.17
N GLN A 265 6.81 -47.94 22.82
CA GLN A 265 7.20 -49.09 22.00
C GLN A 265 8.65 -49.51 22.22
N GLU A 266 9.57 -48.56 22.29
CA GLU A 266 10.97 -48.83 22.58
C GLU A 266 11.11 -49.52 23.95
N ASP A 267 10.45 -48.99 24.97
CA ASP A 267 10.45 -49.60 26.32
C ASP A 267 9.87 -51.03 26.31
N TYR A 268 8.86 -51.26 25.44
CA TYR A 268 8.29 -52.61 25.30
C TYR A 268 9.25 -53.60 24.61
N TYR A 269 10.08 -53.13 23.68
CA TYR A 269 11.01 -53.99 22.95
C TYR A 269 12.33 -54.24 23.69
N TYR A 270 12.74 -53.31 24.56
CA TYR A 270 13.99 -53.39 25.29
C TYR A 270 13.86 -53.96 26.74
N ASN A 271 12.64 -54.10 27.28
CA ASN A 271 12.33 -54.76 28.55
C ASN A 271 11.74 -56.15 28.35
#